data_239336dcad3e40771f702cba533ba6d2
#
_entry.id   239336dcad3e40771f702cba533ba6d2
#
_cell.length_a   1.000
_cell.length_b   1.000
_cell.length_c   1.000
_cell.angle_alpha   90.00
_cell.angle_beta   90.00
_cell.angle_gamma   90.00
#
_symmetry.space_group_name_H-M   'P 1'
#
loop_
_entity.id
_entity.type
_entity.pdbx_description
1 polymer ?
#
loop_
_entity_poly.entity_id
_entity_poly.type
_entity_poly.pdbx_seq_one_letter_code
_entity_poly.pdbx_strand_id
1 'polypeptide(L)' 'MELKEKVLAVIDEVRPALENDGGGIEFVDLVEDNTVVLVNLTGACNGCPMSTMTIKGYVESTMVEAVPQIKEVRLA' A
#
# COMPACT_ATOMS: atom_id res chain seq x y z
N MET A 1 16.40 -0.60 12.12
CA MET A 1 15.68 -1.10 10.94
C MET A 1 15.29 0.05 10.05
N GLU A 2 15.49 -0.14 8.77
CA GLU A 2 15.16 0.92 7.84
C GLU A 2 13.67 1.05 7.63
N LEU A 3 13.24 2.26 7.33
CA LEU A 3 11.84 2.54 7.07
C LEU A 3 11.30 1.70 5.92
N LYS A 4 12.09 1.53 4.87
CA LYS A 4 11.69 0.73 3.73
C LYS A 4 11.34 -0.70 4.13
N GLU A 5 12.12 -1.30 5.02
CA GLU A 5 11.85 -2.66 5.48
C GLU A 5 10.53 -2.75 6.21
N LYS A 6 10.22 -1.74 7.02
CA LYS A 6 8.95 -1.70 7.72
C LYS A 6 7.79 -1.58 6.74
N VAL A 7 7.96 -0.74 5.74
CA VAL A 7 6.95 -0.55 4.69
C VAL A 7 6.73 -1.83 3.93
N LEU A 8 7.80 -2.52 3.55
CA LEU A 8 7.69 -3.78 2.84
C LEU A 8 6.99 -4.85 3.68
N ALA A 9 7.25 -4.87 4.98
CA ALA A 9 6.59 -5.80 5.88
C ALA A 9 5.08 -5.56 5.91
N VAL A 10 4.66 -4.31 5.93
CA VAL A 10 3.24 -3.97 5.89
C VAL A 10 2.62 -4.39 4.57
N ILE A 11 3.33 -4.14 3.48
CA ILE A 11 2.84 -4.54 2.16
C ILE A 11 2.65 -6.06 2.10
N ASP A 12 3.60 -6.82 2.63
CA ASP A 12 3.46 -8.27 2.69
C ASP A 12 2.28 -8.69 3.56
N GLU A 13 1.98 -7.92 4.60
CA GLU A 13 0.86 -8.22 5.49
C GLU A 13 -0.49 -7.98 4.82
N VAL A 14 -0.61 -6.94 4.01
CA VAL A 14 -1.87 -6.63 3.35
C VAL A 14 -2.05 -7.40 2.04
N ARG A 15 -0.97 -7.93 1.48
CA ARG A 15 -1.03 -8.62 0.20
C ARG A 15 -2.03 -9.78 0.16
N PRO A 16 -2.07 -10.67 1.17
CA PRO A 16 -3.02 -11.78 1.15
C PRO A 16 -4.47 -11.33 1.05
N ALA A 17 -4.83 -10.25 1.72
CA ALA A 17 -6.20 -9.73 1.66
C ALA A 17 -6.54 -9.25 0.25
N LEU A 18 -5.59 -8.61 -0.42
CA LEU A 18 -5.80 -8.13 -1.78
C LEU A 18 -5.83 -9.28 -2.77
N GLU A 19 -4.97 -10.28 -2.59
CA GLU A 19 -4.93 -11.45 -3.46
C GLU A 19 -6.23 -12.26 -3.34
N ASN A 20 -6.82 -12.26 -2.17
CA ASN A 20 -8.08 -12.95 -1.94
C ASN A 20 -9.21 -12.35 -2.79
N ASP A 21 -9.09 -11.06 -3.12
CA ASP A 21 -10.04 -10.38 -3.99
C ASP A 21 -9.61 -10.38 -5.46
N GLY A 22 -8.56 -11.14 -5.76
CA GLY A 22 -8.07 -11.24 -7.12
C GLY A 22 -7.07 -10.16 -7.52
N GLY A 23 -6.63 -9.35 -6.58
CA GLY A 23 -5.68 -8.27 -6.84
C GLY A 23 -4.33 -8.52 -6.22
N GLY A 24 -3.49 -7.50 -6.22
CA GLY A 24 -2.17 -7.56 -5.61
C GLY A 24 -1.63 -6.16 -5.40
N ILE A 25 -0.51 -6.07 -4.73
CA ILE A 25 0.11 -4.79 -4.44
C ILE A 25 1.62 -4.93 -4.55
N GLU A 26 2.27 -3.90 -5.08
CA GLU A 26 3.72 -3.86 -5.20
C GLU A 26 4.23 -2.52 -4.69
N PHE A 27 5.35 -2.57 -3.99
CA PHE A 27 6.04 -1.36 -3.54
C PHE A 27 6.75 -0.72 -4.72
N VAL A 28 6.60 0.60 -4.85
CA VAL A 28 7.27 1.35 -5.91
C VAL A 28 8.38 2.20 -5.33
N ASP A 29 8.06 3.11 -4.41
CA ASP A 29 9.06 4.02 -3.88
C ASP A 29 8.56 4.72 -2.62
N LEU A 30 9.47 5.40 -1.96
CA LEU A 30 9.16 6.31 -0.84
C LEU A 30 9.48 7.73 -1.32
N VAL A 31 8.54 8.64 -1.14
CA VAL A 31 8.69 10.02 -1.57
C VAL A 31 8.27 10.97 -0.46
N GLU A 32 8.42 12.26 -0.69
CA GLU A 32 8.05 13.29 0.30
C GLU A 32 8.75 13.06 1.64
N ASP A 33 10.08 12.97 1.60
CA ASP A 33 10.91 12.72 2.79
C ASP A 33 10.52 11.44 3.52
N ASN A 34 10.15 10.41 2.76
CA ASN A 34 9.77 9.09 3.28
C ASN A 34 8.49 9.14 4.11
N THR A 35 7.61 10.09 3.82
CA THR A 35 6.30 10.16 4.48
C THR A 35 5.17 9.65 3.59
N VAL A 36 5.44 9.46 2.30
CA VAL A 36 4.46 8.97 1.33
C VAL A 36 5.01 7.70 0.68
N VAL A 37 4.19 6.67 0.63
CA VAL A 37 4.55 5.41 -0.02
C VAL A 37 3.85 5.34 -1.36
N LEU A 38 4.61 5.07 -2.41
CA LEU A 38 4.05 4.81 -3.73
C LEU A 38 3.91 3.31 -3.91
N VAL A 39 2.72 2.90 -4.30
CA VAL A 39 2.45 1.48 -4.55
C VAL A 39 1.73 1.33 -5.88
N ASN A 40 1.77 0.12 -6.41
CA ASN A 40 1.07 -0.22 -7.64
C ASN A 40 0.11 -1.36 -7.34
N LEU A 41 -1.15 -1.18 -7.71
CA LEU A 41 -2.16 -2.22 -7.53
C LEU A 41 -2.30 -3.00 -8.82
N THR A 42 -2.40 -4.32 -8.69
CA THR A 42 -2.48 -5.22 -9.84
C THR A 42 -3.68 -6.12 -9.73
N GLY A 43 -3.98 -6.83 -10.80
CA GLY A 43 -5.02 -7.84 -10.82
C GLY A 43 -6.40 -7.27 -11.08
N ALA A 44 -7.42 -7.97 -10.58
CA ALA A 44 -8.82 -7.64 -10.87
C ALA A 44 -9.24 -6.27 -10.36
N CYS A 45 -8.55 -5.74 -9.38
CA CYS A 45 -8.87 -4.41 -8.84
C CYS A 45 -8.37 -3.29 -9.73
N ASN A 46 -7.49 -3.59 -10.64
CA ASN A 46 -6.94 -2.59 -11.54
C ASN A 46 -8.01 -2.15 -12.54
N GLY A 47 -8.29 -0.87 -12.55
CA GLY A 47 -9.30 -0.34 -13.44
C GLY A 47 -10.69 -0.21 -12.85
N CYS A 48 -10.86 -0.61 -11.60
CA CYS A 48 -12.11 -0.43 -10.88
C CYS A 48 -11.94 0.70 -9.87
N PRO A 49 -12.38 1.93 -10.18
CA PRO A 49 -12.10 3.09 -9.32
C PRO A 49 -12.55 2.93 -7.87
N MET A 50 -13.72 2.39 -7.66
CA MET A 50 -14.23 2.25 -6.29
C MET A 50 -13.44 1.23 -5.50
N SER A 51 -13.13 0.09 -6.11
CA SER A 51 -12.32 -0.93 -5.46
C SER A 51 -10.92 -0.40 -5.18
N THR A 52 -10.36 0.35 -6.12
CA THR A 52 -9.04 0.95 -5.94
C THR A 52 -9.02 1.90 -4.75
N MET A 53 -10.04 2.73 -4.62
CA MET A 53 -10.12 3.67 -3.50
C MET A 53 -10.28 2.96 -2.17
N THR A 54 -11.09 1.91 -2.14
CA THR A 54 -11.30 1.12 -0.93
C THR A 54 -10.01 0.44 -0.49
N ILE A 55 -9.30 -0.15 -1.44
CA ILE A 55 -8.05 -0.84 -1.17
C ILE A 55 -6.99 0.17 -0.72
N LYS A 56 -6.91 1.31 -1.40
CA LYS A 56 -5.97 2.35 -1.01
C LYS A 56 -6.21 2.80 0.42
N GLY A 57 -7.46 2.99 0.82
CA GLY A 57 -7.81 3.39 2.17
C GLY A 57 -7.39 2.35 3.20
N TYR A 58 -7.62 1.08 2.89
CA TYR A 58 -7.23 -0.01 3.77
C TYR A 58 -5.69 -0.06 3.92
N VAL A 59 -4.97 0.01 2.82
CA VAL A 59 -3.52 -0.03 2.84
C VAL A 59 -2.96 1.18 3.59
N GLU A 60 -3.50 2.35 3.31
CA GLU A 60 -3.05 3.58 3.96
C GLU A 60 -3.27 3.52 5.47
N SER A 61 -4.44 3.09 5.89
CA SER A 61 -4.76 2.98 7.30
C SER A 61 -3.83 2.01 8.02
N THR A 62 -3.60 0.85 7.41
CA THR A 62 -2.71 -0.17 7.97
C THR A 62 -1.28 0.35 8.01
N MET A 63 -0.84 1.02 6.95
CA MET A 63 0.51 1.54 6.86
C MET A 63 0.76 2.62 7.92
N VAL A 64 -0.16 3.55 8.06
CA VAL A 64 -0.02 4.64 9.02
C VAL A 64 0.01 4.11 10.45
N GLU A 65 -0.79 3.11 10.76
CA GLU A 65 -0.80 2.50 12.07
C GLU A 65 0.49 1.75 12.37
N ALA A 66 0.99 1.00 11.40
CA ALA A 66 2.19 0.19 11.58
C ALA A 66 3.46 1.03 11.51
N VAL A 67 3.46 2.05 10.67
CA VAL A 67 4.61 2.92 10.46
C VAL A 67 4.16 4.38 10.60
N PRO A 68 4.15 4.91 11.80
CA PRO A 68 3.63 6.28 12.05
C PRO A 68 4.31 7.38 11.26
N GLN A 69 5.52 7.13 10.77
CA GLN A 69 6.23 8.10 9.95
C GLN A 69 5.54 8.30 8.60
N ILE A 70 4.85 7.29 8.12
CA ILE A 70 4.11 7.37 6.86
C ILE A 70 2.80 8.10 7.10
N LYS A 71 2.51 9.07 6.26
CA LYS A 71 1.29 9.88 6.37
C LYS A 71 0.28 9.56 5.27
N GLU A 72 0.75 9.03 4.16
CA GLU A 72 -0.12 8.78 3.02
C GLU A 72 0.43 7.65 2.17
N VAL A 73 -0.48 6.96 1.48
CA VAL A 73 -0.12 5.97 0.48
C VAL A 73 -0.73 6.45 -0.83
N ARG A 74 0.08 6.50 -1.88
CA ARG A 74 -0.38 6.91 -3.21
C ARG A 74 -0.19 5.80 -4.22
N LEU A 75 -1.03 5.81 -5.21
CA LEU A 75 -0.88 4.90 -6.34
C LEU A 75 0.14 5.48 -7.30
N ALA A 76 1.06 4.64 -7.72
CA ALA A 76 2.10 5.05 -8.67
C ALA A 76 1.53 5.17 -10.08
#